data_cb711216b8a0e193b913ec5afe67580c
#
_entry.id   cb711216b8a0e193b913ec5afe67580c
#
_cell.length_a   1.000
_cell.length_b   1.000
_cell.length_c   1.000
_cell.angle_alpha   90.00
_cell.angle_beta   90.00
_cell.angle_gamma   90.00
#
_symmetry.space_group_name_H-M   'P 1'
#
loop_
_entity.id
_entity.type
_entity.pdbx_description
1 polymer ?
#
loop_
_entity_poly.entity_id
_entity_poly.type
_entity_poly.pdbx_seq_one_letter_code
_entity_poly.pdbx_strand_id
1 'polypeptide(L)'
;MEIRNILTFLKVAGTQNFSKAAEQLGYSQSAVTIQIQQLEKELGTQLFERIGKRVYLTEKGQEFIGYASEIMRVTNEALTFAGEEHTTRGTLKIGGVESTCTALLPELLLQYHRLYPEVEVIIKSGATENLMDLAKSDEIDLIFTLDKKIYSSQWMCAAERVEDTIFVTSDRVFAQKSNIHLIQHLAKAAFLLTETGAAYRYELEQMLAEKEIEIVPVLEIGNTETII
;
A
#
# COMPACT_ATOMS: atom_id res chain seq x y z
N MET A 1 -0.01 20.77 -20.68
CA MET A 1 -0.64 19.81 -19.76
C MET A 1 -1.33 20.58 -18.66
N GLU A 2 -2.64 20.42 -18.51
CA GLU A 2 -3.42 21.13 -17.49
C GLU A 2 -3.49 20.30 -16.20
N ILE A 3 -3.32 20.94 -15.04
CA ILE A 3 -3.40 20.29 -13.73
C ILE A 3 -4.74 19.56 -13.53
N ARG A 4 -5.83 20.15 -14.05
CA ARG A 4 -7.16 19.54 -14.04
C ARG A 4 -7.19 18.17 -14.72
N ASN A 5 -6.50 18.01 -15.85
CA ASN A 5 -6.45 16.74 -16.57
C ASN A 5 -5.68 15.67 -15.77
N ILE A 6 -4.64 16.09 -15.04
CA ILE A 6 -3.87 15.21 -14.13
C ILE A 6 -4.75 14.75 -12.97
N LEU A 7 -5.47 15.67 -12.32
CA LEU A 7 -6.40 15.32 -11.23
C LEU A 7 -7.47 14.34 -11.73
N THR A 8 -8.01 14.61 -12.94
CA THR A 8 -9.00 13.71 -13.56
C THR A 8 -8.42 12.34 -13.86
N PHE A 9 -7.18 12.28 -14.34
CA PHE A 9 -6.48 11.01 -14.56
C PHE A 9 -6.36 10.20 -13.25
N LEU A 10 -5.87 10.81 -12.17
CA LEU A 10 -5.75 10.14 -10.87
C LEU A 10 -7.11 9.66 -10.34
N LYS A 11 -8.17 10.45 -10.53
CA LYS A 11 -9.51 10.08 -10.12
C LYS A 11 -10.08 8.91 -10.93
N VAL A 12 -9.87 8.89 -12.25
CA VAL A 12 -10.28 7.76 -13.11
C VAL A 12 -9.44 6.52 -12.79
N ALA A 13 -8.15 6.67 -12.54
CA ALA A 13 -7.28 5.56 -12.14
C ALA A 13 -7.75 4.91 -10.85
N GLY A 14 -8.08 5.70 -9.83
CA GLY A 14 -8.54 5.20 -8.52
C GLY A 14 -9.96 4.59 -8.57
N THR A 15 -10.86 5.10 -9.41
CA THR A 15 -12.23 4.58 -9.49
C THR A 15 -12.42 3.50 -10.56
N GLN A 16 -11.48 3.39 -11.52
CA GLN A 16 -11.56 2.55 -12.72
C GLN A 16 -12.90 2.70 -13.48
N ASN A 17 -13.52 3.89 -13.32
CA ASN A 17 -14.85 4.16 -13.85
C ASN A 17 -15.02 5.66 -14.16
N PHE A 18 -15.18 5.99 -15.43
CA PHE A 18 -15.34 7.37 -15.88
C PHE A 18 -16.56 8.08 -15.30
N SER A 19 -17.67 7.34 -15.13
CA SER A 19 -18.90 7.91 -14.57
C SER A 19 -18.76 8.19 -13.07
N LYS A 20 -18.18 7.25 -12.30
CA LYS A 20 -17.91 7.43 -10.86
C LYS A 20 -16.89 8.55 -10.63
N ALA A 21 -15.84 8.63 -11.44
CA ALA A 21 -14.89 9.72 -11.39
C ALA A 21 -15.54 11.09 -11.69
N ALA A 22 -16.43 11.14 -12.70
CA ALA A 22 -17.15 12.35 -13.05
C ALA A 22 -18.05 12.84 -11.92
N GLU A 23 -18.80 11.92 -11.29
CA GLU A 23 -19.63 12.24 -10.13
C GLU A 23 -18.81 12.82 -8.98
N GLN A 24 -17.69 12.19 -8.63
CA GLN A 24 -16.80 12.66 -7.55
C GLN A 24 -16.11 13.99 -7.84
N LEU A 25 -15.89 14.31 -9.13
CA LEU A 25 -15.28 15.58 -9.56
C LEU A 25 -16.30 16.69 -9.84
N GLY A 26 -17.60 16.38 -9.77
CA GLY A 26 -18.67 17.31 -10.13
C GLY A 26 -18.71 17.65 -11.63
N TYR A 27 -18.27 16.72 -12.50
CA TYR A 27 -18.24 16.87 -13.95
C TYR A 27 -19.22 15.92 -14.66
N SER A 28 -19.49 16.20 -15.95
CA SER A 28 -20.12 15.19 -16.80
C SER A 28 -19.11 14.12 -17.24
N GLN A 29 -19.57 12.91 -17.49
CA GLN A 29 -18.71 11.83 -18.01
C GLN A 29 -18.01 12.23 -19.33
N SER A 30 -18.71 12.98 -20.21
CA SER A 30 -18.12 13.48 -21.44
C SER A 30 -16.95 14.43 -21.19
N ALA A 31 -17.07 15.33 -20.20
CA ALA A 31 -15.99 16.23 -19.81
C ALA A 31 -14.76 15.45 -19.33
N VAL A 32 -14.95 14.46 -18.44
CA VAL A 32 -13.88 13.57 -17.97
C VAL A 32 -13.22 12.84 -19.13
N THR A 33 -13.99 12.33 -20.09
CA THR A 33 -13.45 11.64 -21.26
C THR A 33 -12.60 12.58 -22.12
N ILE A 34 -13.05 13.81 -22.35
CA ILE A 34 -12.29 14.81 -23.12
C ILE A 34 -10.99 15.17 -22.41
N GLN A 35 -11.01 15.37 -21.09
CA GLN A 35 -9.82 15.69 -20.29
C GLN A 35 -8.77 14.59 -20.37
N ILE A 36 -9.18 13.33 -20.28
CA ILE A 36 -8.27 12.19 -20.44
C ILE A 36 -7.71 12.12 -21.86
N GLN A 37 -8.54 12.26 -22.89
CA GLN A 37 -8.09 12.27 -24.28
C GLN A 37 -7.09 13.41 -24.56
N GLN A 38 -7.31 14.59 -23.99
CA GLN A 38 -6.36 15.71 -24.11
C GLN A 38 -5.02 15.36 -23.46
N LEU A 39 -5.03 14.76 -22.26
CA LEU A 39 -3.83 14.34 -21.56
C LEU A 39 -3.06 13.29 -22.35
N GLU A 40 -3.74 12.25 -22.83
CA GLU A 40 -3.16 11.17 -23.65
C GLU A 40 -2.57 11.73 -24.97
N LYS A 41 -3.25 12.68 -25.60
CA LYS A 41 -2.77 13.35 -26.81
C LYS A 41 -1.49 14.16 -26.55
N GLU A 42 -1.42 14.88 -25.45
CA GLU A 42 -0.23 15.66 -25.06
C GLU A 42 0.96 14.75 -24.71
N LEU A 43 0.71 13.62 -24.07
CA LEU A 43 1.73 12.64 -23.71
C LEU A 43 2.11 11.71 -24.88
N GLY A 44 1.32 11.71 -25.96
CA GLY A 44 1.54 10.86 -27.13
C GLY A 44 1.33 9.37 -26.87
N THR A 45 0.62 9.02 -25.78
CA THR A 45 0.39 7.62 -25.38
C THR A 45 -0.99 7.47 -24.73
N GLN A 46 -1.55 6.27 -24.81
CA GLN A 46 -2.77 5.93 -24.06
C GLN A 46 -2.43 5.55 -22.63
N LEU A 47 -3.19 6.10 -21.70
CA LEU A 47 -3.06 5.83 -20.26
C LEU A 47 -4.10 4.81 -19.79
N PHE A 48 -5.22 4.71 -20.52
CA PHE A 48 -6.29 3.78 -20.23
C PHE A 48 -6.60 2.90 -21.44
N GLU A 49 -7.01 1.67 -21.13
CA GLU A 49 -7.59 0.73 -22.09
C GLU A 49 -8.97 0.26 -21.62
N ARG A 50 -9.83 -0.12 -22.57
CA ARG A 50 -11.15 -0.66 -22.27
C ARG A 50 -11.22 -2.12 -22.67
N ILE A 51 -11.49 -2.98 -21.69
CA ILE A 51 -11.72 -4.39 -21.92
C ILE A 51 -13.20 -4.67 -21.56
N GLY A 52 -14.02 -4.78 -22.59
CA GLY A 52 -15.47 -4.87 -22.43
C GLY A 52 -16.09 -3.59 -21.85
N LYS A 53 -16.69 -3.69 -20.67
CA LYS A 53 -17.31 -2.55 -19.95
C LYS A 53 -16.39 -1.94 -18.87
N ARG A 54 -15.20 -2.48 -18.68
CA ARG A 54 -14.26 -2.05 -17.63
C ARG A 54 -13.14 -1.21 -18.20
N VAL A 55 -12.61 -0.32 -17.38
CA VAL A 55 -11.50 0.57 -17.69
C VAL A 55 -10.30 0.12 -16.88
N TYR A 56 -9.14 -0.03 -17.54
CA TYR A 56 -7.88 -0.42 -16.92
C TYR A 56 -6.81 0.59 -17.28
N LEU A 57 -5.80 0.70 -16.45
CA LEU A 57 -4.59 1.42 -16.79
C LEU A 57 -3.76 0.59 -17.78
N THR A 58 -3.18 1.26 -18.77
CA THR A 58 -2.10 0.68 -19.57
C THR A 58 -0.82 0.62 -18.74
N GLU A 59 0.24 -0.05 -19.22
CA GLU A 59 1.56 -0.01 -18.60
C GLU A 59 2.05 1.43 -18.44
N LYS A 60 1.87 2.27 -19.48
CA LYS A 60 2.19 3.71 -19.44
C LYS A 60 1.31 4.50 -18.47
N GLY A 61 0.03 4.13 -18.35
CA GLY A 61 -0.85 4.69 -17.34
C GLY A 61 -0.38 4.40 -15.93
N GLN A 62 0.08 3.16 -15.68
CA GLN A 62 0.63 2.76 -14.39
C GLN A 62 1.91 3.54 -14.04
N GLU A 63 2.84 3.67 -14.99
CA GLU A 63 4.04 4.50 -14.81
C GLU A 63 3.70 5.97 -14.54
N PHE A 64 2.71 6.51 -15.24
CA PHE A 64 2.33 7.92 -15.15
C PHE A 64 1.71 8.29 -13.80
N ILE A 65 1.17 7.35 -13.02
CA ILE A 65 0.64 7.62 -11.67
C ILE A 65 1.68 8.32 -10.79
N GLY A 66 2.93 7.83 -10.79
CA GLY A 66 4.00 8.44 -10.00
C GLY A 66 4.24 9.90 -10.35
N TYR A 67 4.35 10.21 -11.65
CA TYR A 67 4.51 11.58 -12.12
C TYR A 67 3.30 12.45 -11.83
N ALA A 68 2.09 11.94 -12.04
CA ALA A 68 0.85 12.66 -11.77
C ALA A 68 0.72 13.02 -10.27
N SER A 69 1.03 12.09 -9.38
CA SER A 69 1.01 12.31 -7.94
C SER A 69 2.04 13.36 -7.51
N GLU A 70 3.25 13.32 -8.05
CA GLU A 70 4.31 14.29 -7.75
C GLU A 70 3.93 15.69 -8.24
N ILE A 71 3.36 15.81 -9.43
CA ILE A 71 2.87 17.11 -9.96
C ILE A 71 1.78 17.67 -9.04
N MET A 72 0.84 16.84 -8.58
CA MET A 72 -0.21 17.29 -7.66
C MET A 72 0.38 17.70 -6.31
N ARG A 73 1.38 16.99 -5.79
CA ARG A 73 2.09 17.36 -4.57
C ARG A 73 2.73 18.74 -4.68
N VAL A 74 3.53 18.97 -5.73
CA VAL A 74 4.19 20.26 -5.97
C VAL A 74 3.17 21.37 -6.21
N THR A 75 2.07 21.07 -6.90
CA THR A 75 1.00 22.03 -7.12
C THR A 75 0.36 22.47 -5.79
N ASN A 76 0.07 21.52 -4.90
CA ASN A 76 -0.49 21.82 -3.59
C ASN A 76 0.50 22.64 -2.74
N GLU A 77 1.79 22.31 -2.77
CA GLU A 77 2.83 23.11 -2.10
C GLU A 77 2.89 24.54 -2.65
N ALA A 78 2.79 24.72 -3.97
CA ALA A 78 2.77 26.04 -4.59
C ALA A 78 1.51 26.86 -4.20
N LEU A 79 0.37 26.23 -4.05
CA LEU A 79 -0.86 26.88 -3.58
C LEU A 79 -0.74 27.32 -2.11
N THR A 80 -0.11 26.51 -1.25
CA THR A 80 0.14 26.88 0.15
C THR A 80 1.17 28.01 0.26
N PHE A 81 2.15 28.08 -0.64
CA PHE A 81 3.10 29.20 -0.69
C PHE A 81 2.41 30.55 -0.95
N ALA A 82 1.32 30.59 -1.71
CA ALA A 82 0.58 31.82 -2.00
C ALA A 82 -0.25 32.35 -0.82
N GLY A 83 -0.20 31.69 0.37
CA GLY A 83 -0.85 32.14 1.59
C GLY A 83 -2.35 31.85 1.68
N GLU A 84 -2.91 31.16 0.71
CA GLU A 84 -4.22 30.54 0.88
C GLU A 84 -4.03 29.25 1.67
N GLU A 85 -4.30 29.29 2.96
CA GLU A 85 -4.44 28.09 3.79
C GLU A 85 -5.62 27.25 3.25
N HIS A 86 -5.38 26.48 2.20
CA HIS A 86 -6.23 25.34 1.92
C HIS A 86 -5.97 24.29 3.00
N THR A 87 -6.60 24.52 4.16
CA THR A 87 -6.56 23.51 5.22
C THR A 87 -7.24 22.26 4.70
N THR A 88 -6.42 21.26 4.35
CA THR A 88 -6.93 19.93 4.02
C THR A 88 -7.69 19.43 5.23
N ARG A 89 -8.98 19.22 5.08
CA ARG A 89 -9.89 18.77 6.16
C ARG A 89 -10.57 17.49 5.76
N GLY A 90 -10.95 16.69 6.71
CA GLY A 90 -11.71 15.48 6.50
C GLY A 90 -11.18 14.33 7.33
N THR A 91 -11.58 13.12 6.98
CA THR A 91 -11.16 11.90 7.67
C THR A 91 -10.40 11.02 6.72
N LEU A 92 -9.20 10.60 7.11
CA LEU A 92 -8.38 9.60 6.42
C LEU A 92 -8.48 8.28 7.19
N LYS A 93 -9.00 7.25 6.53
CA LYS A 93 -9.18 5.92 7.12
C LYS A 93 -8.11 4.98 6.60
N ILE A 94 -7.25 4.52 7.48
CA ILE A 94 -6.10 3.67 7.16
C ILE A 94 -6.34 2.27 7.70
N GLY A 95 -6.16 1.26 6.85
CA GLY A 95 -6.02 -0.13 7.24
C GLY A 95 -4.54 -0.52 7.32
N GLY A 96 -4.14 -1.25 8.35
CA GLY A 96 -2.77 -1.74 8.44
C GLY A 96 -2.69 -3.11 9.11
N VAL A 97 -1.76 -3.96 8.65
CA VAL A 97 -1.41 -5.13 9.43
C VAL A 97 -0.74 -4.69 10.73
N GLU A 98 -0.86 -5.50 11.77
CA GLU A 98 -0.44 -5.13 13.13
C GLU A 98 0.98 -4.55 13.18
N SER A 99 1.93 -5.22 12.56
CA SER A 99 3.34 -4.80 12.53
C SER A 99 3.56 -3.45 11.81
N THR A 100 2.79 -3.12 10.77
CA THR A 100 2.85 -1.78 10.15
C THR A 100 2.23 -0.71 11.03
N CYS A 101 1.16 -1.05 11.75
CA CYS A 101 0.50 -0.13 12.67
C CYS A 101 1.39 0.24 13.86
N THR A 102 2.21 -0.69 14.34
CA THR A 102 3.07 -0.47 15.51
C THR A 102 4.43 0.11 15.14
N ALA A 103 5.06 -0.35 14.08
CA ALA A 103 6.43 0.02 13.74
C ALA A 103 6.56 1.16 12.72
N LEU A 104 5.64 1.26 11.76
CA LEU A 104 5.76 2.20 10.64
C LEU A 104 4.85 3.42 10.78
N LEU A 105 3.55 3.19 11.05
CA LEU A 105 2.56 4.27 11.03
C LEU A 105 2.79 5.37 12.06
N PRO A 106 3.27 5.14 13.29
CA PRO A 106 3.38 6.21 14.28
C PRO A 106 4.27 7.36 13.82
N GLU A 107 5.43 7.06 13.23
CA GLU A 107 6.34 8.09 12.74
C GLU A 107 5.76 8.83 11.52
N LEU A 108 5.18 8.10 10.58
CA LEU A 108 4.54 8.69 9.39
C LEU A 108 3.36 9.58 9.79
N LEU A 109 2.54 9.15 10.73
CA LEU A 109 1.38 9.91 11.18
C LEU A 109 1.77 11.16 11.95
N LEU A 110 2.86 11.12 12.71
CA LEU A 110 3.39 12.31 13.38
C LEU A 110 3.80 13.38 12.36
N GLN A 111 4.46 12.96 11.27
CA GLN A 111 4.83 13.87 10.18
C GLN A 111 3.59 14.36 9.42
N TYR A 112 2.67 13.46 9.12
CA TYR A 112 1.41 13.77 8.44
C TYR A 112 0.57 14.78 9.20
N HIS A 113 0.38 14.59 10.50
CA HIS A 113 -0.41 15.49 11.34
C HIS A 113 0.21 16.90 11.46
N ARG A 114 1.55 17.01 11.38
CA ARG A 114 2.21 18.32 11.33
C ARG A 114 1.89 19.09 10.05
N LEU A 115 1.73 18.37 8.94
CA LEU A 115 1.42 18.96 7.62
C LEU A 115 -0.07 19.21 7.44
N TYR A 116 -0.91 18.36 8.04
CA TYR A 116 -2.36 18.35 7.87
C TYR A 116 -3.08 18.24 9.24
N PRO A 117 -2.98 19.25 10.10
CA PRO A 117 -3.48 19.18 11.48
C PRO A 117 -5.02 19.08 11.59
N GLU A 118 -5.75 19.45 10.54
CA GLU A 118 -7.20 19.38 10.51
C GLU A 118 -7.76 18.09 9.88
N VAL A 119 -6.88 17.13 9.55
CA VAL A 119 -7.31 15.81 9.09
C VAL A 119 -7.40 14.86 10.26
N GLU A 120 -8.59 14.31 10.48
CA GLU A 120 -8.80 13.21 11.40
C GLU A 120 -8.25 11.92 10.77
N VAL A 121 -7.46 11.14 11.51
CA VAL A 121 -6.95 9.85 11.04
C VAL A 121 -7.56 8.73 11.86
N ILE A 122 -8.20 7.78 11.18
CA ILE A 122 -8.75 6.56 11.80
C ILE A 122 -7.95 5.37 11.30
N ILE A 123 -7.43 4.56 12.23
CA ILE A 123 -6.66 3.35 11.91
C ILE A 123 -7.49 2.12 12.27
N LYS A 124 -7.57 1.17 11.34
CA LYS A 124 -8.11 -0.17 11.56
C LYS A 124 -6.99 -1.19 11.34
N SER A 125 -6.71 -2.02 12.35
CA SER A 125 -5.75 -3.10 12.19
C SER A 125 -6.45 -4.43 11.88
N GLY A 126 -5.79 -5.28 11.10
CA GLY A 126 -6.31 -6.60 10.76
C GLY A 126 -5.43 -7.35 9.76
N ALA A 127 -5.81 -8.58 9.44
CA ALA A 127 -5.20 -9.34 8.37
C ALA A 127 -5.46 -8.68 7.00
N THR A 128 -4.53 -8.82 6.07
CA THR A 128 -4.59 -8.19 4.73
C THR A 128 -5.90 -8.47 4.01
N GLU A 129 -6.42 -9.70 4.06
CA GLU A 129 -7.69 -10.07 3.41
C GLU A 129 -8.88 -9.27 3.98
N ASN A 130 -8.96 -9.16 5.31
CA ASN A 130 -10.01 -8.38 5.96
C ASN A 130 -9.91 -6.90 5.62
N LEU A 131 -8.70 -6.34 5.58
CA LEU A 131 -8.46 -4.95 5.20
C LEU A 131 -8.87 -4.70 3.74
N MET A 132 -8.60 -5.65 2.85
CA MET A 132 -9.06 -5.56 1.45
C MET A 132 -10.58 -5.54 1.34
N ASP A 133 -11.29 -6.30 2.15
CA ASP A 133 -12.75 -6.29 2.14
C ASP A 133 -13.32 -4.98 2.71
N LEU A 134 -12.70 -4.43 3.75
CA LEU A 134 -13.06 -3.10 4.25
C LEU A 134 -12.81 -1.99 3.23
N ALA A 135 -11.75 -2.09 2.43
CA ALA A 135 -11.50 -1.10 1.38
C ALA A 135 -12.47 -1.25 0.19
N LYS A 136 -12.91 -2.47 -0.16
CA LYS A 136 -13.97 -2.68 -1.16
C LYS A 136 -15.30 -2.09 -0.74
N SER A 137 -15.57 -2.01 0.57
CA SER A 137 -16.78 -1.41 1.15
C SER A 137 -16.66 0.08 1.45
N ASP A 138 -15.59 0.74 1.02
CA ASP A 138 -15.28 2.17 1.28
C ASP A 138 -15.15 2.48 2.80
N GLU A 139 -14.85 1.47 3.62
CA GLU A 139 -14.64 1.65 5.05
C GLU A 139 -13.23 2.09 5.42
N ILE A 140 -12.26 1.89 4.52
CA ILE A 140 -10.89 2.40 4.58
C ILE A 140 -10.46 2.91 3.22
N ASP A 141 -9.58 3.93 3.21
CA ASP A 141 -9.11 4.62 2.02
C ASP A 141 -7.76 4.09 1.53
N LEU A 142 -6.94 3.59 2.45
CA LEU A 142 -5.56 3.18 2.22
C LEU A 142 -5.23 1.94 3.05
N ILE A 143 -4.46 1.01 2.48
CA ILE A 143 -3.98 -0.19 3.17
C ILE A 143 -2.46 -0.19 3.21
N PHE A 144 -1.90 -0.42 4.40
CA PHE A 144 -0.50 -0.79 4.60
C PHE A 144 -0.41 -2.28 4.90
N THR A 145 0.29 -3.03 4.07
CA THR A 145 0.47 -4.47 4.22
C THR A 145 1.93 -4.86 4.07
N LEU A 146 2.31 -5.98 4.65
CA LEU A 146 3.61 -6.63 4.49
C LEU A 146 3.43 -7.94 3.73
N ASP A 147 3.07 -7.84 2.46
CA ASP A 147 2.80 -9.00 1.61
C ASP A 147 3.68 -8.97 0.36
N LYS A 148 3.68 -10.10 -0.35
CA LYS A 148 4.14 -10.11 -1.74
C LYS A 148 3.34 -9.11 -2.55
N LYS A 149 3.94 -8.64 -3.64
CA LYS A 149 3.28 -7.72 -4.56
C LYS A 149 1.88 -8.21 -4.95
N ILE A 150 0.88 -7.42 -4.60
CA ILE A 150 -0.51 -7.72 -4.90
C ILE A 150 -0.80 -7.25 -6.31
N TYR A 151 -0.95 -8.20 -7.22
CA TYR A 151 -1.36 -7.93 -8.60
C TYR A 151 -2.89 -7.95 -8.68
N SER A 152 -3.50 -6.80 -8.79
CA SER A 152 -4.95 -6.68 -8.95
C SER A 152 -5.30 -5.46 -9.78
N SER A 153 -6.29 -5.59 -10.64
CA SER A 153 -6.87 -4.48 -11.38
C SER A 153 -7.74 -3.55 -10.51
N GLN A 154 -7.98 -3.91 -9.26
CA GLN A 154 -8.81 -3.15 -8.33
C GLN A 154 -7.98 -2.25 -7.40
N TRP A 155 -6.68 -2.52 -7.29
CA TRP A 155 -5.79 -1.84 -6.36
C TRP A 155 -4.68 -1.10 -7.09
N MET A 156 -4.43 0.11 -6.64
CA MET A 156 -3.29 0.90 -7.07
C MET A 156 -2.22 0.86 -5.98
N CYS A 157 -1.02 0.41 -6.33
CA CYS A 157 0.12 0.50 -5.44
C CYS A 157 0.62 1.94 -5.45
N ALA A 158 0.45 2.67 -4.34
CA ALA A 158 0.90 4.05 -4.20
C ALA A 158 2.38 4.15 -3.85
N ALA A 159 2.88 3.19 -3.07
CA ALA A 159 4.29 3.07 -2.71
C ALA A 159 4.62 1.61 -2.38
N GLU A 160 5.86 1.20 -2.66
CA GLU A 160 6.35 -0.13 -2.29
C GLU A 160 7.79 -0.01 -1.80
N ARG A 161 8.13 -0.80 -0.79
CA ARG A 161 9.47 -0.94 -0.24
C ARG A 161 9.73 -2.41 0.07
N VAL A 162 10.95 -2.87 -0.19
CA VAL A 162 11.38 -4.21 0.21
C VAL A 162 11.86 -4.16 1.66
N GLU A 163 11.33 -5.06 2.50
CA GLU A 163 11.74 -5.22 3.88
C GLU A 163 12.38 -6.59 4.07
N ASP A 164 13.51 -6.61 4.77
CA ASP A 164 14.20 -7.84 5.10
C ASP A 164 13.54 -8.55 6.28
N THR A 165 13.30 -9.85 6.15
CA THR A 165 12.88 -10.69 7.26
C THR A 165 14.11 -11.29 7.93
N ILE A 166 14.26 -11.09 9.23
CA ILE A 166 15.40 -11.56 10.00
C ILE A 166 14.98 -12.54 11.11
N PHE A 167 15.87 -13.44 11.44
CA PHE A 167 15.74 -14.27 12.63
C PHE A 167 16.36 -13.57 13.84
N VAL A 168 15.63 -13.55 14.93
CA VAL A 168 16.10 -12.98 16.21
C VAL A 168 16.30 -14.13 17.20
N THR A 169 17.40 -14.12 17.92
CA THR A 169 17.69 -15.12 18.96
C THR A 169 18.46 -14.51 20.13
N SER A 170 18.17 -14.95 21.34
CA SER A 170 18.96 -14.65 22.53
C SER A 170 20.21 -15.53 22.66
N ASP A 171 20.31 -16.62 21.89
CA ASP A 171 21.46 -17.53 21.90
C ASP A 171 22.62 -16.96 21.06
N ARG A 172 23.64 -16.43 21.77
CA ARG A 172 24.86 -15.86 21.13
C ARG A 172 25.64 -16.89 20.33
N VAL A 173 25.63 -18.15 20.73
CA VAL A 173 26.34 -19.22 20.00
C VAL A 173 25.64 -19.52 18.70
N PHE A 174 24.32 -19.51 18.70
CA PHE A 174 23.50 -19.67 17.51
C PHE A 174 23.71 -18.50 16.52
N ALA A 175 23.69 -17.28 17.01
CA ALA A 175 23.86 -16.07 16.19
C ALA A 175 25.23 -15.98 15.48
N GLN A 176 26.26 -16.67 15.97
CA GLN A 176 27.60 -16.68 15.39
C GLN A 176 27.83 -17.79 14.35
N LYS A 177 26.87 -18.70 14.15
CA LYS A 177 27.00 -19.78 13.18
C LYS A 177 26.84 -19.27 11.74
N SER A 178 27.72 -19.72 10.86
CA SER A 178 27.69 -19.35 9.45
C SER A 178 26.46 -19.91 8.72
N ASN A 179 26.01 -19.24 7.68
CA ASN A 179 24.80 -19.53 6.89
C ASN A 179 24.66 -20.98 6.38
N ILE A 180 25.76 -21.72 6.21
CA ILE A 180 25.74 -23.08 5.64
C ILE A 180 25.09 -24.11 6.57
N HIS A 181 25.18 -23.89 7.89
CA HIS A 181 24.58 -24.79 8.88
C HIS A 181 23.29 -24.22 9.49
N LEU A 182 22.88 -23.03 9.09
CA LEU A 182 21.75 -22.31 9.68
C LEU A 182 20.46 -23.14 9.54
N ILE A 183 20.16 -23.66 8.35
CA ILE A 183 18.92 -24.38 8.05
C ILE A 183 18.80 -25.66 8.86
N GLN A 184 19.88 -26.45 9.00
CA GLN A 184 19.87 -27.71 9.78
C GLN A 184 19.70 -27.43 11.30
N HIS A 185 20.14 -26.26 11.76
CA HIS A 185 19.98 -25.85 13.14
C HIS A 185 18.59 -25.27 13.38
N LEU A 186 18.02 -24.55 12.40
CA LEU A 186 16.65 -24.07 12.45
C LEU A 186 15.65 -25.22 12.65
N ALA A 187 15.83 -26.34 11.95
CA ALA A 187 14.97 -27.52 12.09
C ALA A 187 14.87 -28.07 13.54
N LYS A 188 15.87 -27.73 14.38
CA LYS A 188 15.94 -28.18 15.79
C LYS A 188 15.70 -27.06 16.79
N ALA A 189 15.47 -25.85 16.33
CA ALA A 189 15.27 -24.70 17.19
C ALA A 189 13.82 -24.64 17.72
N ALA A 190 13.66 -24.08 18.90
CA ALA A 190 12.36 -23.73 19.42
C ALA A 190 11.92 -22.40 18.78
N PHE A 191 10.89 -22.42 17.95
CA PHE A 191 10.36 -21.24 17.28
C PHE A 191 9.26 -20.57 18.08
N LEU A 192 9.37 -19.25 18.20
CA LEU A 192 8.27 -18.37 18.53
C LEU A 192 7.82 -17.74 17.20
N LEU A 193 6.59 -17.98 16.80
CA LEU A 193 6.06 -17.47 15.52
C LEU A 193 4.83 -16.61 15.77
N THR A 194 4.57 -15.73 14.82
CA THR A 194 3.29 -15.02 14.78
C THR A 194 2.17 -15.93 14.29
N GLU A 195 0.95 -15.40 14.22
CA GLU A 195 -0.24 -16.11 13.80
C GLU A 195 -0.09 -16.73 12.40
N THR A 196 -0.77 -17.84 12.20
CA THR A 196 -0.90 -18.48 10.88
C THR A 196 -1.55 -17.51 9.91
N GLY A 197 -0.90 -17.28 8.74
CA GLY A 197 -1.37 -16.34 7.73
C GLY A 197 -0.59 -15.03 7.69
N ALA A 198 0.32 -14.76 8.62
CA ALA A 198 1.28 -13.67 8.47
C ALA A 198 2.21 -13.97 7.27
N ALA A 199 2.37 -13.00 6.37
CA ALA A 199 3.07 -13.19 5.10
C ALA A 199 4.51 -13.71 5.28
N TYR A 200 5.27 -13.14 6.20
CA TYR A 200 6.65 -13.57 6.50
C TYR A 200 6.71 -14.97 7.13
N ARG A 201 5.70 -15.39 7.88
CA ARG A 201 5.60 -16.78 8.37
C ARG A 201 5.35 -17.75 7.23
N TYR A 202 4.44 -17.43 6.34
CA TYR A 202 4.18 -18.23 5.15
C TYR A 202 5.44 -18.38 4.27
N GLU A 203 6.20 -17.31 4.05
CA GLU A 203 7.47 -17.35 3.32
C GLU A 203 8.50 -18.26 3.98
N LEU A 204 8.62 -18.18 5.32
CA LEU A 204 9.50 -19.05 6.08
C LEU A 204 9.10 -20.51 5.93
N GLU A 205 7.81 -20.83 6.12
CA GLU A 205 7.29 -22.18 6.01
C GLU A 205 7.49 -22.75 4.60
N GLN A 206 7.28 -21.95 3.53
CA GLN A 206 7.55 -22.36 2.16
C GLN A 206 9.04 -22.62 1.92
N MET A 207 9.92 -21.72 2.34
CA MET A 207 11.37 -21.87 2.22
C MET A 207 11.89 -23.13 2.92
N LEU A 208 11.31 -23.51 4.06
CA LEU A 208 11.66 -24.71 4.82
C LEU A 208 11.08 -25.97 4.19
N ALA A 209 9.84 -25.88 3.68
CA ALA A 209 9.18 -27.00 2.98
C ALA A 209 9.93 -27.42 1.70
N GLU A 210 10.51 -26.45 0.93
CA GLU A 210 11.37 -26.74 -0.22
C GLU A 210 12.62 -27.56 0.16
N LYS A 211 12.98 -27.57 1.43
CA LYS A 211 14.11 -28.30 1.99
C LYS A 211 13.68 -29.52 2.83
N GLU A 212 12.41 -29.90 2.72
CA GLU A 212 11.80 -31.01 3.48
C GLU A 212 11.93 -30.82 5.01
N ILE A 213 11.92 -29.56 5.48
CA ILE A 213 11.98 -29.20 6.90
C ILE A 213 10.61 -28.71 7.33
N GLU A 214 10.07 -29.35 8.33
CA GLU A 214 8.86 -28.91 9.03
C GLU A 214 9.24 -28.32 10.39
N ILE A 215 8.68 -27.17 10.74
CA ILE A 215 8.85 -26.54 12.06
C ILE A 215 7.52 -26.53 12.79
N VAL A 216 7.59 -26.89 14.08
CA VAL A 216 6.45 -26.78 14.98
C VAL A 216 6.77 -25.68 16.00
N PRO A 217 6.04 -24.55 16.00
CA PRO A 217 6.31 -23.50 16.95
C PRO A 217 5.99 -23.97 18.38
N VAL A 218 6.83 -23.58 19.33
CA VAL A 218 6.57 -23.79 20.77
C VAL A 218 5.62 -22.74 21.33
N LEU A 219 5.50 -21.60 20.65
CA LEU A 219 4.57 -20.54 20.97
C LEU A 219 4.12 -19.84 19.68
N GLU A 220 2.82 -19.59 19.59
CA GLU A 220 2.21 -18.77 18.54
C GLU A 220 1.54 -17.57 19.20
N ILE A 221 1.82 -16.37 18.69
CA ILE A 221 1.34 -15.12 19.26
C ILE A 221 0.95 -14.15 18.13
N GLY A 222 -0.25 -13.57 18.22
CA GLY A 222 -0.76 -12.61 17.25
C GLY A 222 -0.19 -11.19 17.36
N ASN A 223 0.88 -11.00 18.14
CA ASN A 223 1.48 -9.69 18.36
C ASN A 223 3.01 -9.78 18.33
N THR A 224 3.63 -9.12 17.37
CA THR A 224 5.07 -9.13 17.15
C THR A 224 5.86 -8.54 18.32
N GLU A 225 5.35 -7.48 18.96
CA GLU A 225 6.01 -6.83 20.10
C GLU A 225 6.13 -7.74 21.33
N THR A 226 5.25 -8.73 21.45
CA THR A 226 5.29 -9.68 22.57
C THR A 226 6.34 -10.77 22.37
N ILE A 227 6.87 -10.93 21.15
CA ILE A 227 7.91 -11.92 20.82
C ILE A 227 9.31 -11.36 21.12
N ILE A 228 9.50 -10.07 21.05
CA ILE A 228 10.77 -9.35 21.23
C ILE A 228 10.91 -8.91 22.69
#